data_9cfa74ec68f566213184a36f29200a41
#
_entry.id   9cfa74ec68f566213184a36f29200a41
#
_cell.length_a   1.000
_cell.length_b   1.000
_cell.length_c   1.000
_cell.angle_alpha   90.00
_cell.angle_beta   90.00
_cell.angle_gamma   90.00
#
_symmetry.space_group_name_H-M   'P 1'
#
loop_
_entity.id
_entity.type
_entity.pdbx_description
1 polymer ?
#
loop_
_entity_poly.entity_id
_entity_poly.type
_entity_poly.pdbx_seq_one_letter_code
_entity_poly.pdbx_strand_id
1 'polypeptide(L)'
;MKKIALVGGYLIDGTGREPLVNSLVLVEGKKITYAGPAKQISPEYEQIDINGKTIMPGLIDTHLHFSGNLTDDDTEWVLEDRVQKTVVAVQQAHECLENGLTTVGEISYSGLAIRNMVEKGIMQGPRVVGTGLGFCRTCGHGDSHKLPIWYNEQSHPWAERVDGPWELRKAVRKRL
;
A
#
# COMPACT_ATOMS: atom_id res chain seq x y z
N MET A 1 0.36 28.06 2.62
CA MET A 1 -0.04 26.67 2.28
C MET A 1 -0.29 26.65 0.78
N LYS A 2 0.22 25.65 0.05
CA LYS A 2 0.01 25.58 -1.41
C LYS A 2 -1.47 25.34 -1.70
N LYS A 3 -2.05 26.13 -2.63
CA LYS A 3 -3.43 26.04 -3.09
C LYS A 3 -3.42 25.67 -4.57
N ILE A 4 -4.05 24.57 -4.94
CA ILE A 4 -4.08 24.04 -6.30
C ILE A 4 -5.54 23.86 -6.73
N ALA A 5 -5.84 24.26 -7.96
CA ALA A 5 -7.10 23.98 -8.64
C ALA A 5 -6.84 23.09 -9.86
N LEU A 6 -7.38 21.87 -9.86
CA LEU A 6 -7.40 21.00 -11.03
C LEU A 6 -8.65 21.32 -11.83
N VAL A 7 -8.50 21.77 -13.07
CA VAL A 7 -9.59 22.37 -13.86
C VAL A 7 -9.83 21.58 -15.13
N GLY A 8 -11.09 21.30 -15.42
CA GLY A 8 -11.51 20.52 -16.60
C GLY A 8 -11.45 19.00 -16.33
N GLY A 9 -11.51 18.22 -17.39
CA GLY A 9 -11.46 16.76 -17.31
C GLY A 9 -12.69 16.09 -16.69
N TYR A 10 -12.58 14.79 -16.47
CA TYR A 10 -13.59 13.97 -15.82
C TYR A 10 -13.29 13.82 -14.34
N LEU A 11 -14.32 13.87 -13.50
CA LEU A 11 -14.20 13.55 -12.08
C LEU A 11 -15.02 12.30 -11.74
N ILE A 12 -14.33 11.28 -11.28
CA ILE A 12 -14.89 10.10 -10.63
C ILE A 12 -14.71 10.28 -9.14
N ASP A 13 -15.77 10.55 -8.39
CA ASP A 13 -15.68 10.90 -6.95
C ASP A 13 -15.70 9.69 -6.00
N GLY A 14 -15.80 8.48 -6.55
CA GLY A 14 -15.84 7.23 -5.79
C GLY A 14 -17.18 6.93 -5.12
N THR A 15 -18.23 7.71 -5.39
CA THR A 15 -19.57 7.50 -4.79
C THR A 15 -20.47 6.58 -5.61
N GLY A 16 -20.03 6.16 -6.80
CA GLY A 16 -20.82 5.36 -7.74
C GLY A 16 -21.76 6.19 -8.62
N ARG A 17 -21.70 7.53 -8.52
CA ARG A 17 -22.43 8.43 -9.44
C ARG A 17 -21.75 8.48 -10.81
N GLU A 18 -22.50 8.92 -11.82
CA GLU A 18 -21.94 9.18 -13.14
C GLU A 18 -20.77 10.18 -13.07
N PRO A 19 -19.70 9.96 -13.85
CA PRO A 19 -18.57 10.86 -13.90
C PRO A 19 -18.99 12.28 -14.30
N LEU A 20 -18.46 13.26 -13.59
CA LEU A 20 -18.75 14.66 -13.86
C LEU A 20 -17.78 15.20 -14.91
N VAL A 21 -18.32 15.72 -16.00
CA VAL A 21 -17.55 16.37 -17.08
C VAL A 21 -17.24 17.81 -16.72
N ASN A 22 -16.10 18.35 -17.15
CA ASN A 22 -15.66 19.70 -16.89
C ASN A 22 -15.67 20.03 -15.38
N SER A 23 -14.90 19.27 -14.66
CA SER A 23 -14.86 19.29 -13.20
C SER A 23 -13.88 20.32 -12.65
N LEU A 24 -14.02 20.59 -11.35
CA LEU A 24 -13.08 21.36 -10.55
C LEU A 24 -12.78 20.60 -9.26
N VAL A 25 -11.49 20.43 -8.96
CA VAL A 25 -11.04 19.95 -7.64
C VAL A 25 -10.10 20.99 -7.04
N LEU A 26 -10.42 21.46 -5.82
CA LEU A 26 -9.59 22.38 -5.06
C LEU A 26 -8.85 21.66 -3.96
N VAL A 27 -7.55 21.89 -3.87
CA VAL A 27 -6.67 21.29 -2.87
C VAL A 27 -5.95 22.38 -2.10
N GLU A 28 -6.04 22.35 -0.77
CA GLU A 28 -5.30 23.23 0.13
C GLU A 28 -4.38 22.40 1.03
N GLY A 29 -3.09 22.50 0.77
CA GLY A 29 -2.10 21.66 1.44
C GLY A 29 -2.35 20.15 1.19
N LYS A 30 -2.81 19.43 2.19
CA LYS A 30 -3.09 17.99 2.12
C LYS A 30 -4.60 17.65 2.07
N LYS A 31 -5.46 18.64 1.89
CA LYS A 31 -6.91 18.44 1.93
C LYS A 31 -7.57 18.85 0.61
N ILE A 32 -8.50 18.04 0.14
CA ILE A 32 -9.45 18.41 -0.90
C ILE A 32 -10.54 19.24 -0.22
N THR A 33 -10.69 20.50 -0.64
CA THR A 33 -11.68 21.44 -0.08
C THR A 33 -12.92 21.55 -0.96
N TYR A 34 -12.81 21.14 -2.21
CA TYR A 34 -13.93 21.07 -3.15
C TYR A 34 -13.67 20.03 -4.22
N ALA A 35 -14.70 19.29 -4.61
CA ALA A 35 -14.72 18.41 -5.77
C ALA A 35 -16.13 18.43 -6.37
N GLY A 36 -16.25 18.91 -7.61
CA GLY A 36 -17.57 19.09 -8.23
C GLY A 36 -17.54 19.84 -9.55
N PRO A 37 -18.69 20.38 -10.00
CA PRO A 37 -18.79 21.17 -11.22
C PRO A 37 -17.87 22.38 -11.21
N ALA A 38 -17.46 22.83 -12.40
CA ALA A 38 -16.68 24.05 -12.55
C ALA A 38 -17.42 25.26 -11.93
N LYS A 39 -16.69 26.09 -11.21
CA LYS A 39 -17.16 27.36 -10.64
C LYS A 39 -16.05 28.39 -10.66
N GLN A 40 -16.36 29.62 -10.26
CA GLN A 40 -15.35 30.68 -10.15
C GLN A 40 -14.26 30.28 -9.13
N ILE A 41 -13.02 30.47 -9.53
CA ILE A 41 -11.82 30.12 -8.75
C ILE A 41 -11.19 31.42 -8.25
N SER A 42 -10.81 31.43 -6.96
CA SER A 42 -10.04 32.55 -6.40
C SER A 42 -8.65 32.60 -7.05
N PRO A 43 -8.12 33.81 -7.31
CA PRO A 43 -6.80 33.97 -7.93
C PRO A 43 -5.63 33.46 -7.09
N GLU A 44 -5.88 33.10 -5.83
CA GLU A 44 -4.86 32.48 -4.96
C GLU A 44 -4.53 31.02 -5.33
N TYR A 45 -5.34 30.37 -6.18
CA TYR A 45 -5.08 28.99 -6.59
C TYR A 45 -4.22 28.94 -7.85
N GLU A 46 -3.16 28.15 -7.78
CA GLU A 46 -2.43 27.68 -8.95
C GLU A 46 -3.34 26.76 -9.77
N GLN A 47 -3.68 27.15 -10.97
CA GLN A 47 -4.58 26.35 -11.83
C GLN A 47 -3.76 25.39 -12.70
N ILE A 48 -4.16 24.13 -12.69
CA ILE A 48 -3.60 23.07 -13.52
C ILE A 48 -4.72 22.57 -14.43
N ASP A 49 -4.52 22.78 -15.74
CA ASP A 49 -5.44 22.26 -16.76
C ASP A 49 -5.30 20.72 -16.88
N ILE A 50 -6.42 20.04 -16.70
CA ILE A 50 -6.50 18.58 -16.81
C ILE A 50 -7.51 18.14 -17.86
N ASN A 51 -7.81 18.98 -18.84
CA ASN A 51 -8.68 18.59 -19.96
C ASN A 51 -8.17 17.31 -20.62
N GLY A 52 -9.11 16.41 -20.96
CA GLY A 52 -8.81 15.10 -21.54
C GLY A 52 -8.29 14.06 -20.53
N LYS A 53 -8.14 14.43 -19.24
CA LYS A 53 -7.73 13.51 -18.16
C LYS A 53 -8.88 13.22 -17.22
N THR A 54 -8.70 12.20 -16.39
CA THR A 54 -9.66 11.81 -15.35
C THR A 54 -9.02 12.01 -13.98
N ILE A 55 -9.74 12.67 -13.07
CA ILE A 55 -9.43 12.69 -11.65
C ILE A 55 -10.24 11.58 -10.98
N MET A 56 -9.60 10.79 -10.16
CA MET A 56 -10.25 9.78 -9.35
C MET A 56 -9.53 9.64 -8.00
N PRO A 57 -10.17 9.05 -6.97
CA PRO A 57 -9.46 8.67 -5.76
C PRO A 57 -8.30 7.74 -6.08
N GLY A 58 -7.23 7.83 -5.31
CA GLY A 58 -6.12 6.90 -5.45
C GLY A 58 -6.59 5.46 -5.27
N LEU A 59 -6.00 4.54 -6.02
CA LEU A 59 -6.33 3.12 -5.97
C LEU A 59 -5.98 2.54 -4.60
N ILE A 60 -6.75 1.55 -4.18
CA ILE A 60 -6.55 0.81 -2.94
C ILE A 60 -6.34 -0.66 -3.31
N ASP A 61 -5.17 -1.18 -2.98
CA ASP A 61 -4.91 -2.62 -3.02
C ASP A 61 -5.08 -3.19 -1.62
N THR A 62 -5.99 -4.14 -1.47
CA THR A 62 -6.32 -4.72 -0.16
C THR A 62 -5.49 -5.93 0.21
N HIS A 63 -4.63 -6.40 -0.68
CA HIS A 63 -3.78 -7.57 -0.44
C HIS A 63 -2.47 -7.51 -1.23
N LEU A 64 -1.43 -7.02 -0.58
CA LEU A 64 -0.11 -6.82 -1.18
C LEU A 64 0.99 -7.28 -0.21
N HIS A 65 2.15 -7.60 -0.76
CA HIS A 65 3.33 -8.00 0.00
C HIS A 65 4.56 -7.18 -0.39
N PHE A 66 5.07 -6.35 0.51
CA PHE A 66 6.40 -5.75 0.39
C PHE A 66 7.46 -6.74 0.86
N SER A 67 7.54 -7.85 0.17
CA SER A 67 8.40 -8.98 0.55
C SER A 67 9.83 -8.86 0.04
N GLY A 68 10.06 -7.92 -0.88
CA GLY A 68 11.36 -7.77 -1.53
C GLY A 68 11.69 -8.91 -2.50
N ASN A 69 10.67 -9.63 -2.99
CA ASN A 69 10.86 -10.72 -3.92
C ASN A 69 11.28 -10.22 -5.31
N LEU A 70 12.33 -10.79 -5.83
CA LEU A 70 12.78 -10.65 -7.22
C LEU A 70 12.62 -11.98 -7.98
N THR A 71 12.20 -13.03 -7.31
CA THR A 71 12.07 -14.40 -7.86
C THR A 71 10.83 -15.07 -7.32
N ASP A 72 10.27 -15.99 -8.09
CA ASP A 72 9.18 -16.90 -7.70
C ASP A 72 9.72 -18.20 -7.07
N ASP A 73 11.04 -18.36 -6.94
CA ASP A 73 11.65 -19.50 -6.27
C ASP A 73 11.86 -19.22 -4.77
N ASP A 74 11.10 -19.97 -3.95
CA ASP A 74 11.18 -19.87 -2.49
C ASP A 74 12.59 -20.11 -1.96
N THR A 75 13.37 -20.96 -2.61
CA THR A 75 14.72 -21.31 -2.19
C THR A 75 15.69 -20.16 -2.45
N GLU A 76 15.63 -19.57 -3.62
CA GLU A 76 16.42 -18.37 -3.94
C GLU A 76 16.05 -17.23 -3.00
N TRP A 77 14.74 -16.96 -2.83
CA TRP A 77 14.28 -15.92 -1.95
C TRP A 77 14.76 -16.08 -0.52
N VAL A 78 14.81 -17.30 0.01
CA VAL A 78 15.29 -17.58 1.37
C VAL A 78 16.77 -17.27 1.55
N LEU A 79 17.56 -17.48 0.50
CA LEU A 79 19.02 -17.25 0.49
C LEU A 79 19.38 -15.77 0.32
N GLU A 80 18.47 -14.94 -0.16
CA GLU A 80 18.72 -13.52 -0.31
C GLU A 80 18.94 -12.81 1.04
N ASP A 81 19.82 -11.84 1.04
CA ASP A 81 20.12 -11.03 2.22
C ASP A 81 18.91 -10.16 2.62
N ARG A 82 18.65 -10.04 3.91
CA ARG A 82 17.52 -9.25 4.43
C ARG A 82 17.61 -7.76 4.11
N VAL A 83 18.84 -7.22 4.02
CA VAL A 83 19.04 -5.81 3.67
C VAL A 83 18.67 -5.60 2.20
N GLN A 84 19.07 -6.51 1.31
CA GLN A 84 18.68 -6.47 -0.10
C GLN A 84 17.14 -6.52 -0.24
N LYS A 85 16.48 -7.46 0.43
CA LYS A 85 15.01 -7.55 0.46
C LYS A 85 14.35 -6.25 0.93
N THR A 86 14.91 -5.62 1.96
CA THR A 86 14.38 -4.35 2.47
C THR A 86 14.52 -3.23 1.45
N VAL A 87 15.64 -3.14 0.74
CA VAL A 87 15.84 -2.13 -0.33
C VAL A 87 14.84 -2.33 -1.45
N VAL A 88 14.63 -3.58 -1.90
CA VAL A 88 13.63 -3.90 -2.93
C VAL A 88 12.22 -3.57 -2.44
N ALA A 89 11.88 -3.89 -1.19
CA ALA A 89 10.57 -3.57 -0.61
C ALA A 89 10.29 -2.05 -0.56
N VAL A 90 11.32 -1.24 -0.30
CA VAL A 90 11.24 0.23 -0.37
C VAL A 90 10.96 0.69 -1.80
N GLN A 91 11.62 0.12 -2.79
CA GLN A 91 11.37 0.41 -4.20
C GLN A 91 9.94 0.02 -4.60
N GLN A 92 9.48 -1.17 -4.22
CA GLN A 92 8.10 -1.63 -4.46
C GLN A 92 7.06 -0.67 -3.88
N ALA A 93 7.29 -0.13 -2.68
CA ALA A 93 6.41 0.87 -2.09
C ALA A 93 6.37 2.18 -2.89
N HIS A 94 7.48 2.56 -3.48
CA HIS A 94 7.57 3.74 -4.35
C HIS A 94 6.80 3.52 -5.65
N GLU A 95 7.01 2.37 -6.29
CA GLU A 95 6.32 1.95 -7.51
C GLU A 95 4.79 1.89 -7.33
N CYS A 96 4.31 1.51 -6.14
CA CYS A 96 2.89 1.57 -5.82
C CYS A 96 2.32 2.98 -6.04
N LEU A 97 2.97 4.03 -5.51
CA LEU A 97 2.53 5.40 -5.71
C LEU A 97 2.61 5.84 -7.17
N GLU A 98 3.66 5.50 -7.89
CA GLU A 98 3.83 5.83 -9.31
C GLU A 98 2.72 5.20 -10.16
N ASN A 99 2.21 4.03 -9.75
CA ASN A 99 1.09 3.35 -10.39
C ASN A 99 -0.29 3.74 -9.83
N GLY A 100 -0.35 4.77 -8.98
CA GLY A 100 -1.61 5.31 -8.45
C GLY A 100 -2.18 4.57 -7.24
N LEU A 101 -1.48 3.59 -6.68
CA LEU A 101 -1.84 2.92 -5.44
C LEU A 101 -1.49 3.82 -4.25
N THR A 102 -2.50 4.42 -3.63
CA THR A 102 -2.31 5.37 -2.52
C THR A 102 -2.54 4.76 -1.14
N THR A 103 -3.17 3.59 -1.10
CA THR A 103 -3.40 2.82 0.13
C THR A 103 -3.24 1.34 -0.18
N VAL A 104 -2.56 0.60 0.71
CA VAL A 104 -2.34 -0.83 0.53
C VAL A 104 -2.61 -1.59 1.84
N GLY A 105 -3.26 -2.75 1.70
CA GLY A 105 -3.38 -3.77 2.74
C GLY A 105 -2.18 -4.71 2.65
N GLU A 106 -1.24 -4.58 3.56
CA GLU A 106 0.07 -5.19 3.46
C GLU A 106 0.27 -6.29 4.52
N ILE A 107 0.71 -7.46 4.07
CA ILE A 107 0.93 -8.63 4.91
C ILE A 107 2.31 -9.19 4.62
N SER A 108 3.34 -8.57 5.19
CA SER A 108 4.70 -9.08 5.12
C SER A 108 5.58 -8.61 6.27
N TYR A 109 6.78 -9.11 6.27
CA TYR A 109 7.82 -8.75 7.22
C TYR A 109 8.18 -7.25 7.19
N SER A 110 8.23 -6.63 6.01
CA SER A 110 8.70 -5.26 5.83
C SER A 110 7.61 -4.20 6.01
N GLY A 111 6.33 -4.58 5.91
CA GLY A 111 5.21 -3.64 5.82
C GLY A 111 5.10 -2.66 6.98
N LEU A 112 5.30 -3.13 8.22
CA LEU A 112 5.24 -2.26 9.39
C LEU A 112 6.40 -1.26 9.43
N ALA A 113 7.59 -1.67 8.95
CA ALA A 113 8.74 -0.78 8.86
C ALA A 113 8.50 0.31 7.80
N ILE A 114 8.02 -0.08 6.61
CA ILE A 114 7.66 0.85 5.53
C ILE A 114 6.59 1.82 6.01
N ARG A 115 5.51 1.33 6.65
CA ARG A 115 4.48 2.20 7.24
C ARG A 115 5.09 3.27 8.13
N ASN A 116 5.92 2.86 9.08
CA ASN A 116 6.53 3.78 10.03
C ASN A 116 7.42 4.83 9.34
N MET A 117 8.13 4.47 8.27
CA MET A 117 8.98 5.40 7.52
C MET A 117 8.15 6.38 6.70
N VAL A 118 7.06 5.93 6.10
CA VAL A 118 6.11 6.79 5.37
C VAL A 118 5.40 7.76 6.32
N GLU A 119 4.90 7.30 7.47
CA GLU A 119 4.24 8.12 8.48
C GLU A 119 5.16 9.21 9.06
N LYS A 120 6.44 8.90 9.23
CA LYS A 120 7.47 9.86 9.66
C LYS A 120 7.93 10.81 8.55
N GLY A 121 7.49 10.62 7.31
CA GLY A 121 7.92 11.40 6.16
C GLY A 121 9.37 11.17 5.75
N ILE A 122 9.99 10.07 6.17
CA ILE A 122 11.37 9.70 5.81
C ILE A 122 11.43 9.15 4.38
N MET A 123 10.38 8.47 3.95
CA MET A 123 10.23 7.99 2.57
C MET A 123 8.84 8.30 2.03
N GLN A 124 8.74 8.37 0.70
CA GLN A 124 7.45 8.40 0.01
C GLN A 124 6.95 6.97 -0.19
N GLY A 125 5.65 6.79 -0.06
CA GLY A 125 4.99 5.51 -0.23
C GLY A 125 3.49 5.63 0.01
N PRO A 126 2.69 4.61 -0.29
CA PRO A 126 1.27 4.59 -0.01
C PRO A 126 1.00 4.57 1.50
N ARG A 127 -0.23 4.85 1.88
CA ARG A 127 -0.70 4.53 3.23
C ARG A 127 -0.70 3.02 3.39
N VAL A 128 0.06 2.51 4.34
CA VAL A 128 0.15 1.07 4.60
C VAL A 128 -0.73 0.70 5.79
N VAL A 129 -1.70 -0.17 5.54
CA VAL A 129 -2.47 -0.87 6.56
C VAL A 129 -1.86 -2.26 6.69
N GLY A 130 -0.93 -2.43 7.63
CA GLY A 130 -0.11 -3.63 7.74
C GLY A 130 -0.39 -4.40 9.02
N THR A 131 -0.24 -5.71 8.94
CA THR A 131 -0.40 -6.64 10.07
C THR A 131 0.92 -7.30 10.50
N GLY A 132 2.00 -7.07 9.75
CA GLY A 132 3.22 -7.86 9.81
C GLY A 132 3.04 -9.20 9.09
N LEU A 133 3.81 -10.21 9.43
CA LEU A 133 3.68 -11.55 8.85
C LEU A 133 2.26 -12.09 8.98
N GLY A 134 1.78 -12.74 7.94
CA GLY A 134 0.53 -13.48 7.95
C GLY A 134 0.52 -14.63 8.95
N PHE A 135 -0.65 -15.22 9.13
CA PHE A 135 -0.79 -16.48 9.85
C PHE A 135 -1.19 -17.57 8.86
N CYS A 136 -0.65 -18.76 9.04
CA CYS A 136 -1.10 -19.94 8.32
C CYS A 136 -1.21 -21.14 9.25
N ARG A 137 -1.98 -22.12 8.86
CA ARG A 137 -1.96 -23.44 9.50
C ARG A 137 -0.78 -24.26 9.00
N THR A 138 -0.39 -25.29 9.72
CA THR A 138 0.53 -26.31 9.21
C THR A 138 0.05 -26.84 7.85
N CYS A 139 0.94 -27.00 6.90
CA CYS A 139 0.65 -27.31 5.49
C CYS A 139 -0.25 -26.28 4.79
N GLY A 140 -0.34 -25.05 5.31
CA GLY A 140 -1.05 -23.95 4.66
C GLY A 140 -0.15 -23.18 3.66
N HIS A 141 -0.75 -22.16 3.02
CA HIS A 141 -0.08 -21.38 1.96
C HIS A 141 1.27 -20.77 2.40
N GLY A 142 1.38 -20.30 3.65
CA GLY A 142 2.61 -19.72 4.16
C GLY A 142 3.61 -20.72 4.76
N ASP A 143 3.34 -22.03 4.65
CA ASP A 143 4.21 -23.11 5.09
C ASP A 143 4.83 -23.77 3.84
N SER A 144 6.01 -23.29 3.42
CA SER A 144 6.61 -23.70 2.15
C SER A 144 6.97 -25.19 2.15
N HIS A 145 6.40 -25.94 1.20
CA HIS A 145 6.69 -27.37 1.01
C HIS A 145 8.05 -27.63 0.35
N LYS A 146 8.67 -26.59 -0.20
CA LYS A 146 10.00 -26.69 -0.83
C LYS A 146 11.14 -26.60 0.18
N LEU A 147 10.85 -26.09 1.39
CA LEU A 147 11.84 -25.86 2.43
C LEU A 147 11.81 -27.00 3.47
N PRO A 148 12.96 -27.33 4.07
CA PRO A 148 13.00 -28.28 5.17
C PRO A 148 12.12 -27.87 6.34
N ILE A 149 11.46 -28.83 6.98
CA ILE A 149 10.55 -28.59 8.11
C ILE A 149 11.22 -27.74 9.21
N TRP A 150 12.44 -28.09 9.59
CA TRP A 150 13.19 -27.37 10.63
C TRP A 150 13.43 -25.91 10.28
N TYR A 151 13.60 -25.59 8.99
CA TYR A 151 13.79 -24.22 8.55
C TYR A 151 12.49 -23.41 8.68
N ASN A 152 11.37 -23.94 8.24
CA ASN A 152 10.07 -23.32 8.39
C ASN A 152 9.70 -23.09 9.86
N GLU A 153 10.11 -24.01 10.74
CA GLU A 153 9.87 -23.89 12.20
C GLU A 153 10.66 -22.76 12.87
N GLN A 154 11.87 -22.51 12.43
CA GLN A 154 12.74 -21.53 13.05
C GLN A 154 12.64 -20.15 12.44
N SER A 155 12.43 -20.05 11.14
CA SER A 155 12.55 -18.78 10.42
C SER A 155 11.21 -18.09 10.13
N HIS A 156 10.10 -18.85 10.09
CA HIS A 156 8.80 -18.34 9.66
C HIS A 156 8.89 -17.40 8.43
N PRO A 157 9.45 -17.89 7.31
CA PRO A 157 9.84 -17.00 6.20
C PRO A 157 8.65 -16.24 5.58
N TRP A 158 7.47 -16.88 5.53
CA TRP A 158 6.26 -16.33 4.90
C TRP A 158 5.15 -15.98 5.88
N ALA A 159 4.92 -16.84 6.87
CA ALA A 159 3.85 -16.69 7.84
C ALA A 159 4.20 -17.39 9.14
N GLU A 160 3.67 -16.91 10.26
CA GLU A 160 3.71 -17.62 11.54
C GLU A 160 2.69 -18.76 11.48
N ARG A 161 3.15 -20.01 11.69
CA ARG A 161 2.27 -21.17 11.77
C ARG A 161 1.53 -21.18 13.10
N VAL A 162 0.22 -21.37 13.00
CA VAL A 162 -0.68 -21.41 14.18
C VAL A 162 -1.77 -22.43 13.92
N ASP A 163 -1.83 -23.44 14.76
CA ASP A 163 -2.81 -24.51 14.65
C ASP A 163 -3.84 -24.42 15.78
N GLY A 164 -5.02 -24.03 15.37
CA GLY A 164 -6.16 -23.91 16.27
C GLY A 164 -6.30 -22.55 16.98
N PRO A 165 -7.42 -22.37 17.68
CA PRO A 165 -7.83 -21.05 18.19
C PRO A 165 -6.92 -20.50 19.30
N TRP A 166 -6.29 -21.34 20.07
CA TRP A 166 -5.45 -20.91 21.18
C TRP A 166 -4.12 -20.34 20.71
N GLU A 167 -3.47 -21.01 19.76
CA GLU A 167 -2.22 -20.53 19.18
C GLU A 167 -2.44 -19.25 18.39
N LEU A 168 -3.51 -19.20 17.56
CA LEU A 168 -3.86 -18.01 16.83
C LEU A 168 -4.12 -16.83 17.77
N ARG A 169 -4.87 -17.02 18.85
CA ARG A 169 -5.13 -15.98 19.86
C ARG A 169 -3.84 -15.48 20.51
N LYS A 170 -2.90 -16.38 20.81
CA LYS A 170 -1.59 -16.03 21.36
C LYS A 170 -0.78 -15.22 20.36
N ALA A 171 -0.74 -15.64 19.10
CA ALA A 171 0.00 -14.98 18.04
C ALA A 171 -0.56 -13.57 17.72
N VAL A 172 -1.89 -13.41 17.67
CA VAL A 172 -2.53 -12.09 17.52
C VAL A 172 -2.14 -11.15 18.65
N ARG A 173 -2.20 -11.61 19.91
CA ARG A 173 -1.83 -10.77 21.06
C ARG A 173 -0.38 -10.30 21.07
N LYS A 174 0.52 -11.03 20.42
CA LYS A 174 1.92 -10.60 20.27
C LYS A 174 2.07 -9.39 19.33
N ARG A 175 1.07 -9.10 18.51
CA ARG A 175 1.12 -8.08 17.45
C ARG A 175 0.30 -6.83 17.77
N LEU A 176 -0.47 -6.86 18.85
CA LEU A 176 -1.18 -5.73 19.41
C LEU A 176 -0.30 -4.95 20.40
#